data_457fc7e30430114ec83c6d8eb13cf660
#
_entry.id   457fc7e30430114ec83c6d8eb13cf660
#
_cell.length_a   1.000
_cell.length_b   1.000
_cell.length_c   1.000
_cell.angle_alpha   90.00
_cell.angle_beta   90.00
_cell.angle_gamma   90.00
#
_symmetry.space_group_name_H-M   'P 1'
#
loop_
_entity.id
_entity.type
_entity.pdbx_description
1 polymer ?
#
loop_
_entity_poly.entity_id
_entity_poly.type
_entity_poly.pdbx_seq_one_letter_code
_entity_poly.pdbx_strand_id
1 'polypeptide(L)'
;LEENAASENFMSAVFQLGHDSQLFAREEARFRTAVAGITREVPRPRRWQEPDRVPDFSDGFVQSTDSDPSLPNIRLWAGEVAEKMKGCELGESTLANNHLDTIAEVNAVVATALEAQHSWAGRGGNARAEILRTVTHAFATRRGDLLAVAGAETGKILAEGDVEVSEAIDFAAWYADRAEELEAVDGAQ
;
A
#
# COMPACT_ATOMS: atom_id res chain seq x y z
N LEU A 1 -6.25 -25.40 -18.91
CA LEU A 1 -6.67 -26.60 -19.68
C LEU A 1 -7.15 -27.74 -18.77
N GLU A 2 -6.52 -27.97 -17.62
CA GLU A 2 -6.90 -29.01 -16.67
C GLU A 2 -8.28 -28.77 -16.02
N GLU A 3 -8.63 -27.51 -15.73
CA GLU A 3 -9.95 -27.16 -15.19
C GLU A 3 -11.10 -27.55 -16.12
N ASN A 4 -10.91 -27.47 -17.42
CA ASN A 4 -11.95 -27.83 -18.40
C ASN A 4 -12.04 -29.34 -18.62
N ALA A 5 -11.05 -30.11 -18.22
CA ALA A 5 -11.03 -31.57 -18.34
C ALA A 5 -11.62 -32.28 -17.11
N ALA A 6 -11.90 -31.57 -16.03
CA ALA A 6 -12.51 -32.16 -14.84
C ALA A 6 -13.90 -32.73 -15.18
N SER A 7 -14.17 -33.98 -14.80
CA SER A 7 -15.44 -34.68 -15.07
C SER A 7 -16.67 -33.94 -14.52
N GLU A 8 -16.46 -33.06 -13.57
CA GLU A 8 -17.52 -32.26 -12.93
C GLU A 8 -17.72 -30.89 -13.61
N ASN A 9 -16.92 -30.54 -14.60
CA ASN A 9 -17.07 -29.29 -15.34
C ASN A 9 -18.23 -29.47 -16.34
N PHE A 10 -19.11 -28.46 -16.45
CA PHE A 10 -20.20 -28.45 -17.44
C PHE A 10 -19.72 -28.69 -18.86
N MET A 11 -18.53 -28.17 -19.23
CA MET A 11 -17.97 -28.38 -20.58
C MET A 11 -17.67 -29.83 -20.92
N SER A 12 -17.44 -30.69 -19.92
CA SER A 12 -17.28 -32.14 -20.13
C SER A 12 -18.61 -32.82 -20.42
N ALA A 13 -19.72 -32.24 -19.98
CA ALA A 13 -21.07 -32.79 -20.09
C ALA A 13 -21.83 -32.27 -21.33
N VAL A 14 -21.52 -31.06 -21.80
CA VAL A 14 -22.33 -30.28 -22.76
C VAL A 14 -22.71 -31.09 -24.04
N PHE A 15 -21.78 -31.86 -24.57
CA PHE A 15 -22.00 -32.63 -25.82
C PHE A 15 -22.77 -33.91 -25.61
N GLN A 16 -22.98 -34.36 -24.36
CA GLN A 16 -23.64 -35.60 -24.01
C GLN A 16 -25.02 -35.38 -23.38
N LEU A 17 -25.38 -34.13 -23.04
CA LEU A 17 -26.65 -33.79 -22.36
C LEU A 17 -27.89 -34.29 -23.09
N GLY A 18 -27.87 -34.35 -24.43
CA GLY A 18 -29.00 -34.83 -25.22
C GLY A 18 -29.11 -36.34 -25.29
N HIS A 19 -28.12 -37.09 -24.86
CA HIS A 19 -28.04 -38.54 -25.01
C HIS A 19 -27.92 -39.30 -23.68
N ASP A 20 -27.53 -38.60 -22.60
CA ASP A 20 -27.40 -39.17 -21.28
C ASP A 20 -28.36 -38.49 -20.29
N SER A 21 -29.40 -39.18 -19.91
CA SER A 21 -30.42 -38.67 -19.00
C SER A 21 -29.94 -38.48 -17.57
N GLN A 22 -28.94 -39.24 -17.11
CA GLN A 22 -28.36 -39.08 -15.77
C GLN A 22 -27.48 -37.83 -15.73
N LEU A 23 -26.72 -37.61 -16.78
CA LEU A 23 -25.89 -36.40 -16.92
C LEU A 23 -26.77 -35.15 -17.01
N PHE A 24 -27.87 -35.22 -17.79
CA PHE A 24 -28.85 -34.14 -17.87
C PHE A 24 -29.46 -33.83 -16.48
N ALA A 25 -29.90 -34.83 -15.75
CA ALA A 25 -30.51 -34.68 -14.42
C ALA A 25 -29.51 -34.05 -13.42
N ARG A 26 -28.21 -34.41 -13.49
CA ARG A 26 -27.17 -33.83 -12.69
C ARG A 26 -27.02 -32.32 -12.97
N GLU A 27 -26.91 -31.93 -14.22
CA GLU A 27 -26.74 -30.54 -14.61
C GLU A 27 -28.01 -29.71 -14.37
N GLU A 28 -29.18 -30.28 -14.56
CA GLU A 28 -30.46 -29.65 -14.19
C GLU A 28 -30.52 -29.37 -12.67
N ALA A 29 -30.13 -30.32 -11.84
CA ALA A 29 -30.11 -30.16 -10.40
C ALA A 29 -29.11 -29.06 -9.98
N ARG A 30 -27.94 -29.02 -10.58
CA ARG A 30 -26.92 -27.94 -10.37
C ARG A 30 -27.49 -26.59 -10.74
N PHE A 31 -28.12 -26.48 -11.91
CA PHE A 31 -28.72 -25.22 -12.36
C PHE A 31 -29.85 -24.78 -11.39
N ARG A 32 -30.76 -25.68 -11.00
CA ARG A 32 -31.82 -25.36 -10.04
C ARG A 32 -31.27 -24.91 -8.69
N THR A 33 -30.23 -25.58 -8.21
CA THR A 33 -29.54 -25.20 -6.96
C THR A 33 -28.90 -23.79 -7.08
N ALA A 34 -28.24 -23.50 -8.19
CA ALA A 34 -27.65 -22.19 -8.44
C ALA A 34 -28.75 -21.11 -8.50
N VAL A 35 -29.86 -21.37 -9.20
CA VAL A 35 -31.00 -20.43 -9.26
C VAL A 35 -31.61 -20.18 -7.89
N ALA A 36 -31.80 -21.26 -7.08
CA ALA A 36 -32.31 -21.12 -5.72
C ALA A 36 -31.37 -20.36 -4.78
N GLY A 37 -30.07 -20.43 -5.07
CA GLY A 37 -29.02 -19.70 -4.32
C GLY A 37 -28.81 -18.26 -4.76
N ILE A 38 -29.52 -17.76 -5.78
CA ILE A 38 -29.39 -16.36 -6.20
C ILE A 38 -29.89 -15.44 -5.08
N THR A 39 -29.00 -14.69 -4.49
CA THR A 39 -29.32 -13.62 -3.55
C THR A 39 -29.39 -12.29 -4.28
N ARG A 40 -30.18 -11.35 -3.77
CA ARG A 40 -30.20 -9.97 -4.30
C ARG A 40 -28.99 -9.17 -3.85
N GLU A 41 -28.25 -9.68 -2.89
CA GLU A 41 -27.03 -9.06 -2.41
C GLU A 41 -25.87 -9.36 -3.37
N VAL A 42 -25.27 -8.31 -3.88
CA VAL A 42 -24.03 -8.44 -4.66
C VAL A 42 -22.91 -8.83 -3.71
N PRO A 43 -22.29 -10.01 -3.87
CA PRO A 43 -21.21 -10.41 -2.99
C PRO A 43 -20.06 -9.42 -3.12
N ARG A 44 -19.41 -9.13 -1.99
CA ARG A 44 -18.20 -8.30 -2.02
C ARG A 44 -17.13 -8.96 -2.89
N PRO A 45 -16.32 -8.18 -3.59
CA PRO A 45 -15.16 -8.71 -4.31
C PRO A 45 -14.30 -9.57 -3.37
N ARG A 46 -13.81 -10.71 -3.85
CA ARG A 46 -12.91 -11.57 -3.06
C ARG A 46 -11.56 -10.89 -2.80
N ARG A 47 -11.12 -10.06 -3.76
CA ARG A 47 -9.94 -9.22 -3.61
C ARG A 47 -10.38 -7.87 -3.04
N TRP A 48 -9.74 -7.50 -1.96
CA TRP A 48 -9.94 -6.23 -1.27
C TRP A 48 -8.59 -5.69 -0.84
N GLN A 49 -8.38 -4.41 -1.01
CA GLN A 49 -7.15 -3.74 -0.60
C GLN A 49 -7.52 -2.51 0.23
N GLU A 50 -6.80 -2.30 1.30
CA GLU A 50 -6.90 -1.10 2.14
C GLU A 50 -5.68 -0.23 1.84
N PRO A 51 -5.84 0.90 1.14
CA PRO A 51 -4.71 1.69 0.65
C PRO A 51 -3.85 2.27 1.78
N ASP A 52 -4.47 2.60 2.91
CA ASP A 52 -3.80 3.20 4.08
C ASP A 52 -3.36 2.14 5.12
N ARG A 53 -3.40 0.86 4.76
CA ARG A 53 -2.98 -0.22 5.65
C ARG A 53 -1.48 -0.21 5.84
N VAL A 54 -1.05 -0.21 7.11
CA VAL A 54 0.35 -0.46 7.45
C VAL A 54 0.67 -1.94 7.16
N PRO A 55 1.71 -2.26 6.39
CA PRO A 55 2.16 -3.63 6.22
C PRO A 55 2.51 -4.27 7.57
N ASP A 56 2.28 -5.57 7.69
CA ASP A 56 2.67 -6.33 8.88
C ASP A 56 4.12 -6.78 8.73
N PHE A 57 4.99 -6.24 9.57
CA PHE A 57 6.42 -6.55 9.60
C PHE A 57 6.83 -7.50 10.74
N SER A 58 5.85 -8.16 11.40
CA SER A 58 6.12 -9.05 12.54
C SER A 58 7.03 -10.24 12.19
N ASP A 59 6.95 -10.72 10.96
CA ASP A 59 7.76 -11.83 10.44
C ASP A 59 8.96 -11.35 9.58
N GLY A 60 9.33 -10.06 9.68
CA GLY A 60 10.40 -9.42 8.92
C GLY A 60 9.87 -8.49 7.82
N PHE A 61 10.79 -8.02 6.98
CA PHE A 61 10.45 -7.08 5.90
C PHE A 61 9.50 -7.70 4.88
N VAL A 62 8.42 -6.99 4.60
CA VAL A 62 7.45 -7.29 3.54
C VAL A 62 7.29 -6.06 2.65
N GLN A 63 7.43 -6.24 1.35
CA GLN A 63 7.25 -5.15 0.40
C GLN A 63 5.81 -4.62 0.42
N SER A 64 5.67 -3.30 0.44
CA SER A 64 4.37 -2.62 0.31
C SER A 64 3.76 -2.91 -1.05
N THR A 65 2.45 -3.09 -1.07
CA THR A 65 1.72 -3.28 -2.32
C THR A 65 1.24 -1.94 -2.86
N ASP A 66 1.41 -1.74 -4.15
CA ASP A 66 0.79 -0.62 -4.85
C ASP A 66 -0.74 -0.76 -4.89
N SER A 67 -1.41 0.37 -5.05
CA SER A 67 -2.87 0.40 -5.14
C SER A 67 -3.36 -0.22 -6.45
N ASP A 68 -4.17 -1.27 -6.37
CA ASP A 68 -4.68 -1.99 -7.55
C ASP A 68 -5.91 -1.28 -8.16
N PRO A 69 -5.78 -0.60 -9.31
CA PRO A 69 -6.89 0.14 -9.92
C PRO A 69 -7.99 -0.77 -10.47
N SER A 70 -7.79 -2.08 -10.53
CA SER A 70 -8.82 -3.04 -10.90
C SER A 70 -9.89 -3.19 -9.81
N LEU A 71 -9.57 -2.84 -8.56
CA LEU A 71 -10.47 -2.96 -7.41
C LEU A 71 -11.42 -1.76 -7.30
N PRO A 72 -12.73 -1.99 -7.15
CA PRO A 72 -13.71 -0.91 -7.06
C PRO A 72 -13.47 0.07 -5.91
N ASN A 73 -13.08 -0.44 -4.73
CA ASN A 73 -12.80 0.39 -3.56
C ASN A 73 -11.56 1.27 -3.76
N ILE A 74 -10.54 0.77 -4.46
CA ILE A 74 -9.34 1.57 -4.78
C ILE A 74 -9.70 2.68 -5.76
N ARG A 75 -10.55 2.43 -6.77
CA ARG A 75 -11.01 3.50 -7.67
C ARG A 75 -11.81 4.58 -6.96
N LEU A 76 -12.64 4.22 -5.98
CA LEU A 76 -13.36 5.20 -5.16
C LEU A 76 -12.38 6.04 -4.34
N TRP A 77 -11.48 5.40 -3.61
CA TRP A 77 -10.42 6.08 -2.85
C TRP A 77 -9.54 6.97 -3.75
N ALA A 78 -9.11 6.47 -4.91
CA ALA A 78 -8.34 7.26 -5.86
C ALA A 78 -9.10 8.51 -6.35
N GLY A 79 -10.41 8.41 -6.53
CA GLY A 79 -11.28 9.54 -6.82
C GLY A 79 -11.28 10.59 -5.69
N GLU A 80 -11.35 10.16 -4.43
CA GLU A 80 -11.26 11.04 -3.25
C GLU A 80 -9.90 11.73 -3.17
N VAL A 81 -8.81 11.01 -3.42
CA VAL A 81 -7.46 11.59 -3.47
C VAL A 81 -7.35 12.60 -4.60
N ALA A 82 -7.87 12.30 -5.80
CA ALA A 82 -7.85 13.22 -6.93
C ALA A 82 -8.65 14.51 -6.67
N GLU A 83 -9.76 14.43 -5.94
CA GLU A 83 -10.47 15.64 -5.50
C GLU A 83 -9.66 16.43 -4.46
N LYS A 84 -9.00 15.74 -3.52
CA LYS A 84 -8.13 16.38 -2.53
C LYS A 84 -6.91 17.09 -3.16
N MET A 85 -6.41 16.62 -4.31
CA MET A 85 -5.33 17.28 -5.06
C MET A 85 -5.74 18.68 -5.54
N LYS A 86 -7.05 18.89 -5.81
CA LYS A 86 -7.55 20.17 -6.26
C LYS A 86 -7.56 21.18 -5.10
N GLY A 87 -6.60 22.09 -5.10
CA GLY A 87 -6.46 23.08 -4.04
C GLY A 87 -5.93 22.49 -2.72
N CYS A 88 -5.00 21.56 -2.81
CA CYS A 88 -4.35 20.96 -1.65
C CYS A 88 -3.48 21.99 -0.93
N GLU A 89 -3.84 22.32 0.30
CA GLU A 89 -3.09 23.22 1.19
C GLU A 89 -2.25 22.47 2.25
N LEU A 90 -2.17 21.13 2.12
CA LEU A 90 -1.40 20.31 3.05
C LEU A 90 0.09 20.65 2.96
N GLY A 91 0.68 20.99 4.11
CA GLY A 91 2.11 21.34 4.20
C GLY A 91 2.42 22.83 4.00
N GLU A 92 1.51 23.65 3.48
CA GLU A 92 1.76 25.09 3.23
C GLU A 92 2.21 25.85 4.50
N SER A 93 1.53 25.62 5.62
CA SER A 93 1.89 26.24 6.88
C SER A 93 3.29 25.79 7.38
N THR A 94 3.65 24.54 7.13
CA THR A 94 4.97 24.01 7.47
C THR A 94 6.05 24.67 6.62
N LEU A 95 5.81 24.80 5.31
CA LEU A 95 6.72 25.50 4.39
C LEU A 95 6.88 26.98 4.79
N ALA A 96 5.78 27.68 5.00
CA ALA A 96 5.80 29.10 5.35
C ALA A 96 6.56 29.37 6.68
N ASN A 97 6.41 28.49 7.67
CA ASN A 97 7.08 28.62 8.97
C ASN A 97 8.55 28.20 9.00
N ASN A 98 9.01 27.46 7.97
CA ASN A 98 10.37 26.91 7.92
C ASN A 98 11.13 27.35 6.65
N HIS A 99 10.63 28.33 5.93
CA HIS A 99 11.32 28.90 4.78
C HIS A 99 12.60 29.61 5.21
N LEU A 100 13.70 29.39 4.49
CA LEU A 100 15.01 30.02 4.76
C LEU A 100 15.34 30.96 3.60
N ASP A 101 15.35 32.24 3.89
CA ASP A 101 15.57 33.29 2.89
C ASP A 101 17.03 33.71 2.73
N THR A 102 17.85 33.42 3.73
CA THR A 102 19.23 33.95 3.78
C THR A 102 20.27 32.84 4.01
N ILE A 103 21.49 33.08 3.53
CA ILE A 103 22.65 32.22 3.80
C ILE A 103 22.93 32.11 5.31
N ALA A 104 22.65 33.16 6.09
CA ALA A 104 22.85 33.13 7.53
C ALA A 104 21.88 32.15 8.23
N GLU A 105 20.63 32.12 7.80
CA GLU A 105 19.64 31.15 8.31
C GLU A 105 20.00 29.70 7.94
N VAL A 106 20.43 29.46 6.69
CA VAL A 106 20.93 28.15 6.28
C VAL A 106 22.10 27.71 7.14
N ASN A 107 23.09 28.59 7.39
CA ASN A 107 24.23 28.29 8.25
C ASN A 107 23.83 28.03 9.70
N ALA A 108 22.83 28.73 10.22
CA ALA A 108 22.30 28.48 11.57
C ALA A 108 21.65 27.08 11.68
N VAL A 109 20.88 26.66 10.69
CA VAL A 109 20.29 25.31 10.65
C VAL A 109 21.37 24.24 10.58
N VAL A 110 22.39 24.43 9.75
CA VAL A 110 23.55 23.51 9.66
C VAL A 110 24.29 23.42 11.00
N ALA A 111 24.52 24.54 11.67
CA ALA A 111 25.17 24.56 13.00
C ALA A 111 24.35 23.78 14.02
N THR A 112 23.04 23.97 14.06
CA THR A 112 22.11 23.20 14.91
C THR A 112 22.18 21.69 14.64
N ALA A 113 22.23 21.30 13.37
CA ALA A 113 22.35 19.90 12.97
C ALA A 113 23.70 19.29 13.44
N LEU A 114 24.80 20.04 13.32
CA LEU A 114 26.12 19.60 13.80
C LEU A 114 26.16 19.44 15.32
N GLU A 115 25.56 20.35 16.08
CA GLU A 115 25.42 20.20 17.54
C GLU A 115 24.60 18.96 17.93
N ALA A 116 23.51 18.68 17.21
CA ALA A 116 22.67 17.54 17.47
C ALA A 116 23.32 16.20 17.10
N GLN A 117 24.35 16.20 16.25
CA GLN A 117 24.96 14.99 15.69
C GLN A 117 25.47 14.03 16.78
N HIS A 118 26.13 14.53 17.83
CA HIS A 118 26.65 13.68 18.91
C HIS A 118 25.55 12.94 19.66
N SER A 119 24.49 13.67 20.03
CA SER A 119 23.37 13.07 20.74
C SER A 119 22.62 12.07 19.86
N TRP A 120 22.51 12.34 18.57
CA TRP A 120 21.92 11.44 17.59
C TRP A 120 22.75 10.17 17.41
N ALA A 121 24.06 10.30 17.23
CA ALA A 121 24.97 9.17 17.10
C ALA A 121 24.93 8.24 18.33
N GLY A 122 24.82 8.82 19.53
CA GLY A 122 24.76 8.07 20.78
C GLY A 122 23.43 7.32 21.02
N ARG A 123 22.43 7.49 20.17
CA ARG A 123 21.13 6.80 20.34
C ARG A 123 21.17 5.31 20.08
N GLY A 124 22.16 4.83 19.34
CA GLY A 124 22.23 3.43 18.91
C GLY A 124 21.25 3.07 17.77
N GLY A 125 21.43 1.89 17.19
CA GLY A 125 20.66 1.40 16.06
C GLY A 125 19.20 1.12 16.40
N ASN A 126 18.95 0.51 17.56
CA ASN A 126 17.59 0.18 18.00
C ASN A 126 16.70 1.43 18.13
N ALA A 127 17.20 2.49 18.77
CA ALA A 127 16.42 3.73 18.93
C ALA A 127 16.18 4.46 17.60
N ARG A 128 17.13 4.35 16.66
CA ARG A 128 16.92 4.86 15.28
C ARG A 128 15.92 4.03 14.52
N ALA A 129 15.93 2.71 14.68
CA ALA A 129 14.96 1.80 14.09
C ALA A 129 13.51 2.10 14.53
N GLU A 130 13.29 2.38 15.81
CA GLU A 130 11.97 2.78 16.33
C GLU A 130 11.44 4.05 15.65
N ILE A 131 12.31 5.03 15.40
CA ILE A 131 11.93 6.25 14.66
C ILE A 131 11.54 5.89 13.23
N LEU A 132 12.33 5.07 12.54
CA LEU A 132 12.05 4.66 11.17
C LEU A 132 10.75 3.85 11.08
N ARG A 133 10.43 2.99 12.04
CA ARG A 133 9.13 2.31 12.12
C ARG A 133 7.96 3.27 12.31
N THR A 134 8.17 4.33 13.11
CA THR A 134 7.19 5.41 13.23
C THR A 134 6.97 6.13 11.90
N VAL A 135 8.04 6.39 11.15
CA VAL A 135 7.96 6.98 9.80
C VAL A 135 7.23 6.05 8.84
N THR A 136 7.55 4.75 8.84
CA THR A 136 6.86 3.71 8.05
C THR A 136 5.35 3.75 8.28
N HIS A 137 4.94 3.76 9.56
CA HIS A 137 3.53 3.85 9.93
C HIS A 137 2.88 5.14 9.44
N ALA A 138 3.57 6.29 9.62
CA ALA A 138 3.07 7.59 9.20
C ALA A 138 2.89 7.67 7.66
N PHE A 139 3.83 7.14 6.89
CA PHE A 139 3.74 7.11 5.44
C PHE A 139 2.58 6.22 4.97
N ALA A 140 2.44 5.01 5.53
CA ALA A 140 1.37 4.10 5.16
C ALA A 140 -0.01 4.71 5.47
N THR A 141 -0.23 5.19 6.70
CA THR A 141 -1.53 5.73 7.12
C THR A 141 -1.89 7.07 6.48
N ARG A 142 -0.92 7.77 5.89
CA ARG A 142 -1.11 9.06 5.19
C ARG A 142 -0.87 8.97 3.69
N ARG A 143 -0.92 7.78 3.14
CA ARG A 143 -0.69 7.55 1.70
C ARG A 143 -1.49 8.51 0.83
N GLY A 144 -2.80 8.63 1.07
CA GLY A 144 -3.66 9.52 0.30
C GLY A 144 -3.30 11.01 0.42
N ASP A 145 -2.82 11.46 1.58
CA ASP A 145 -2.35 12.83 1.78
C ASP A 145 -1.04 13.10 1.00
N LEU A 146 -0.09 12.16 1.06
CA LEU A 146 1.17 12.27 0.33
C LEU A 146 0.95 12.32 -1.18
N LEU A 147 0.05 11.48 -1.69
CA LEU A 147 -0.35 11.49 -3.10
C LEU A 147 -1.02 12.81 -3.50
N ALA A 148 -1.88 13.36 -2.63
CA ALA A 148 -2.55 14.63 -2.91
C ALA A 148 -1.55 15.78 -3.01
N VAL A 149 -0.59 15.86 -2.09
CA VAL A 149 0.48 16.88 -2.11
C VAL A 149 1.35 16.69 -3.35
N ALA A 150 1.86 15.47 -3.60
CA ALA A 150 2.71 15.19 -4.75
C ALA A 150 2.05 15.56 -6.08
N GLY A 151 0.78 15.21 -6.24
CA GLY A 151 0.03 15.58 -7.45
C GLY A 151 -0.24 17.07 -7.57
N ALA A 152 -0.56 17.76 -6.46
CA ALA A 152 -0.79 19.21 -6.46
C ALA A 152 0.48 20.00 -6.79
N GLU A 153 1.62 19.62 -6.23
CA GLU A 153 2.89 20.36 -6.37
C GLU A 153 3.63 20.02 -7.68
N THR A 154 3.58 18.77 -8.13
CA THR A 154 4.41 18.30 -9.26
C THR A 154 3.62 17.93 -10.51
N GLY A 155 2.29 17.83 -10.41
CA GLY A 155 1.44 17.35 -11.49
C GLY A 155 1.50 15.85 -11.74
N LYS A 156 2.07 15.06 -10.82
CA LYS A 156 2.11 13.60 -10.93
C LYS A 156 0.72 13.00 -10.93
N ILE A 157 0.52 11.99 -11.75
CA ILE A 157 -0.68 11.16 -11.70
C ILE A 157 -0.59 10.16 -10.52
N LEU A 158 -1.74 9.73 -10.03
CA LEU A 158 -1.80 8.84 -8.86
C LEU A 158 -0.99 7.55 -9.04
N ALA A 159 -1.01 6.97 -10.23
CA ALA A 159 -0.28 5.73 -10.52
C ALA A 159 1.25 5.88 -10.40
N GLU A 160 1.79 7.06 -10.70
CA GLU A 160 3.23 7.34 -10.55
C GLU A 160 3.57 7.62 -9.08
N GLY A 161 2.77 8.46 -8.42
CA GLY A 161 3.00 8.79 -7.01
C GLY A 161 2.81 7.60 -6.07
N ASP A 162 1.91 6.69 -6.38
CA ASP A 162 1.58 5.55 -5.53
C ASP A 162 2.76 4.59 -5.34
N VAL A 163 3.50 4.32 -6.41
CA VAL A 163 4.74 3.53 -6.37
C VAL A 163 5.80 4.21 -5.50
N GLU A 164 5.95 5.52 -5.61
CA GLU A 164 6.93 6.28 -4.80
C GLU A 164 6.58 6.26 -3.31
N VAL A 165 5.29 6.31 -2.96
CA VAL A 165 4.86 6.18 -1.56
C VAL A 165 5.10 4.75 -1.06
N SER A 166 4.85 3.72 -1.86
CA SER A 166 5.21 2.33 -1.53
C SER A 166 6.70 2.19 -1.27
N GLU A 167 7.55 2.73 -2.14
CA GLU A 167 9.01 2.73 -1.95
C GLU A 167 9.44 3.48 -0.69
N ALA A 168 8.82 4.61 -0.37
CA ALA A 168 9.15 5.37 0.84
C ALA A 168 8.81 4.58 2.12
N ILE A 169 7.69 3.85 2.13
CA ILE A 169 7.31 2.94 3.21
C ILE A 169 8.35 1.82 3.33
N ASP A 170 8.71 1.20 2.21
CA ASP A 170 9.65 0.09 2.14
C ASP A 170 11.06 0.51 2.59
N PHE A 171 11.55 1.66 2.15
CA PHE A 171 12.84 2.18 2.60
C PHE A 171 12.85 2.43 4.11
N ALA A 172 11.82 3.06 4.66
CA ALA A 172 11.77 3.31 6.09
C ALA A 172 11.75 1.99 6.89
N ALA A 173 10.97 1.00 6.46
CA ALA A 173 10.92 -0.32 7.09
C ALA A 173 12.24 -1.09 6.95
N TRP A 174 12.80 -1.13 5.75
CA TRP A 174 14.06 -1.84 5.48
C TRP A 174 15.23 -1.26 6.29
N TYR A 175 15.36 0.06 6.30
CA TYR A 175 16.45 0.70 7.04
C TYR A 175 16.27 0.61 8.56
N ALA A 176 15.04 0.44 9.06
CA ALA A 176 14.82 0.12 10.46
C ALA A 176 15.48 -1.22 10.83
N ASP A 177 15.23 -2.26 10.04
CA ASP A 177 15.84 -3.59 10.27
C ASP A 177 17.37 -3.54 10.12
N ARG A 178 17.87 -2.79 9.12
CA ARG A 178 19.33 -2.62 8.95
C ARG A 178 19.99 -1.86 10.10
N ALA A 179 19.29 -0.88 10.67
CA ALA A 179 19.82 -0.16 11.84
C ALA A 179 19.97 -1.08 13.07
N GLU A 180 19.05 -2.01 13.28
CA GLU A 180 19.15 -3.01 14.34
C GLU A 180 20.27 -4.03 14.07
N GLU A 181 20.38 -4.52 12.84
CA GLU A 181 21.43 -5.46 12.47
C GLU A 181 22.83 -4.85 12.62
N LEU A 182 23.00 -3.59 12.22
CA LEU A 182 24.27 -2.91 12.38
C LEU A 182 24.66 -2.67 13.84
N GLU A 183 23.67 -2.46 14.74
CA GLU A 183 23.92 -2.37 16.17
C GLU A 183 24.49 -3.67 16.76
N ALA A 184 24.12 -4.81 16.19
CA ALA A 184 24.61 -6.12 16.61
C ALA A 184 26.01 -6.47 16.08
N VAL A 185 26.57 -5.66 15.16
CA VAL A 185 27.91 -5.88 14.60
C VAL A 185 28.96 -5.18 15.47
N ASP A 186 29.87 -5.95 16.06
CA ASP A 186 30.99 -5.42 16.83
C ASP A 186 31.84 -4.46 16.00
N GLY A 187 31.96 -3.20 16.45
CA GLY A 187 32.77 -2.16 15.81
C GLY A 187 32.04 -1.33 14.73
N ALA A 188 30.78 -1.53 14.49
CA ALA A 188 29.96 -0.62 13.68
C ALA A 188 29.53 0.58 14.54
N GLN A 189 30.33 1.66 14.51
CA GLN A 189 30.01 2.97 15.11
C GLN A 189 29.90 4.04 14.04
#